data_63afaf6ac6d3c90a753cbcf8568af408
#
_entry.id   63afaf6ac6d3c90a753cbcf8568af408
#
_cell.length_a   1.000
_cell.length_b   1.000
_cell.length_c   1.000
_cell.angle_alpha   90.00
_cell.angle_beta   90.00
_cell.angle_gamma   90.00
#
_symmetry.space_group_name_H-M   'P 1'
#
loop_
_entity.id
_entity.type
_entity.pdbx_description
1 polymer ?
#
loop_
_entity_poly.entity_id
_entity_poly.type
_entity_poly.pdbx_seq_one_letter_code
_entity_poly.pdbx_strand_id
1 'polypeptide(L)'
;MTGVQTCALPISEATNCAAPNTGNMEVLAEFGTPEQQEEWLVPLLAGEIRSCFAMTEPWVASSDATNIQSRIERDGDHYVVNAHKWWTSGALSPRCKVAILMGVSDPEADRHRRHSMILVPMDAPGVQVRRGLTVFGHDAGPGHAETLFEDVRLPASNIIAGEGMGFAIAQA
;
A
#
# COMPACT_ATOMS: atom_id res chain seq x y z
N MET A 1 -29.39 -13.88 3.22
CA MET A 1 -28.85 -12.68 2.50
C MET A 1 -27.40 -12.87 2.10
N THR A 2 -27.01 -14.02 1.63
CA THR A 2 -25.60 -14.35 1.33
C THR A 2 -25.28 -14.42 -0.17
N GLY A 3 -26.29 -14.37 -1.05
CA GLY A 3 -26.07 -14.55 -2.49
C GLY A 3 -25.55 -13.33 -3.25
N VAL A 4 -25.85 -12.10 -2.77
CA VAL A 4 -25.46 -10.88 -3.50
C VAL A 4 -23.99 -10.50 -3.27
N GLN A 5 -23.46 -10.72 -2.07
CA GLN A 5 -22.04 -10.45 -1.78
C GLN A 5 -21.09 -11.43 -2.48
N THR A 6 -21.51 -12.68 -2.66
CA THR A 6 -20.67 -13.71 -3.31
C THR A 6 -20.52 -13.48 -4.81
N CYS A 7 -21.47 -12.77 -5.46
CA CYS A 7 -21.40 -12.48 -6.89
C CYS A 7 -20.59 -11.20 -7.20
N ALA A 8 -20.56 -10.21 -6.30
CA ALA A 8 -19.86 -8.95 -6.54
C ALA A 8 -18.32 -9.11 -6.48
N LEU A 9 -17.80 -9.90 -5.54
CA LEU A 9 -16.36 -10.13 -5.39
C LEU A 9 -15.74 -10.85 -6.62
N PRO A 10 -16.32 -11.94 -7.16
CA PRO A 10 -15.81 -12.53 -8.40
C PRO A 10 -15.86 -11.61 -9.60
N ILE A 11 -16.90 -10.77 -9.72
CA ILE A 11 -17.03 -9.82 -10.84
C ILE A 11 -15.95 -8.75 -10.76
N SER A 12 -15.75 -8.13 -9.61
CA SER A 12 -14.72 -7.10 -9.42
C SER A 12 -13.30 -7.65 -9.63
N GLU A 13 -13.04 -8.86 -9.19
CA GLU A 13 -11.77 -9.55 -9.42
C GLU A 13 -11.57 -9.87 -10.92
N ALA A 14 -12.62 -10.34 -11.60
CA ALA A 14 -12.58 -10.67 -13.03
C ALA A 14 -12.43 -9.42 -13.93
N THR A 15 -12.98 -8.30 -13.50
CA THR A 15 -12.93 -7.03 -14.25
C THR A 15 -11.75 -6.15 -13.81
N ASN A 16 -10.92 -6.60 -12.85
CA ASN A 16 -9.80 -5.82 -12.28
C ASN A 16 -10.24 -4.44 -11.71
N CYS A 17 -11.47 -4.36 -11.22
CA CYS A 17 -12.07 -3.11 -10.70
C CYS A 17 -12.28 -3.14 -9.17
N ALA A 18 -11.49 -3.94 -8.45
CA ALA A 18 -11.59 -4.03 -7.00
C ALA A 18 -10.58 -3.12 -6.30
N ALA A 19 -11.01 -2.47 -5.22
CA ALA A 19 -10.07 -1.88 -4.28
C ALA A 19 -9.20 -2.99 -3.63
N PRO A 20 -7.90 -2.76 -3.38
CA PRO A 20 -7.17 -1.49 -3.52
C PRO A 20 -6.58 -1.24 -4.91
N ASN A 21 -6.66 -2.20 -5.84
CA ASN A 21 -5.98 -2.12 -7.12
C ASN A 21 -6.37 -0.87 -7.92
N THR A 22 -7.67 -0.54 -7.98
CA THR A 22 -8.16 0.62 -8.73
C THR A 22 -7.52 1.91 -8.22
N GLY A 23 -7.61 2.19 -6.90
CA GLY A 23 -7.01 3.39 -6.32
C GLY A 23 -5.48 3.42 -6.48
N ASN A 24 -4.80 2.28 -6.35
CA ASN A 24 -3.35 2.22 -6.57
C ASN A 24 -2.97 2.47 -8.04
N MET A 25 -3.80 2.01 -9.00
CA MET A 25 -3.61 2.33 -10.42
C MET A 25 -3.80 3.82 -10.69
N GLU A 26 -4.80 4.46 -10.08
CA GLU A 26 -5.04 5.91 -10.19
C GLU A 26 -3.86 6.69 -9.61
N VAL A 27 -3.36 6.33 -8.43
CA VAL A 27 -2.17 6.95 -7.82
C VAL A 27 -0.95 6.82 -8.74
N LEU A 28 -0.70 5.65 -9.31
CA LEU A 28 0.43 5.46 -10.21
C LEU A 28 0.26 6.20 -11.54
N ALA A 29 -0.97 6.28 -12.06
CA ALA A 29 -1.25 7.00 -13.30
C ALA A 29 -1.05 8.51 -13.16
N GLU A 30 -1.45 9.09 -12.01
CA GLU A 30 -1.39 10.53 -11.78
C GLU A 30 -0.03 10.98 -11.23
N PHE A 31 0.56 10.22 -10.32
CA PHE A 31 1.73 10.63 -9.55
C PHE A 31 2.99 9.80 -9.80
N GLY A 32 2.88 8.66 -10.47
CA GLY A 32 4.01 7.78 -10.76
C GLY A 32 4.92 8.34 -11.87
N THR A 33 6.23 8.08 -11.74
CA THR A 33 7.16 8.35 -12.84
C THR A 33 6.93 7.39 -14.00
N PRO A 34 7.40 7.69 -15.23
CA PRO A 34 7.29 6.76 -16.35
C PRO A 34 7.84 5.36 -16.05
N GLU A 35 8.95 5.27 -15.31
CA GLU A 35 9.57 4.02 -14.91
C GLU A 35 8.69 3.26 -13.91
N GLN A 36 8.12 3.95 -12.92
CA GLN A 36 7.17 3.35 -11.95
C GLN A 36 5.89 2.89 -12.64
N GLN A 37 5.42 3.63 -13.64
CA GLN A 37 4.25 3.24 -14.43
C GLN A 37 4.54 2.00 -15.29
N GLU A 38 5.68 1.94 -15.95
CA GLU A 38 6.06 0.77 -16.73
C GLU A 38 6.24 -0.47 -15.85
N GLU A 39 6.90 -0.34 -14.72
CA GLU A 39 7.18 -1.46 -13.82
C GLU A 39 5.92 -1.97 -13.10
N TRP A 40 5.03 -1.07 -12.65
CA TRP A 40 3.94 -1.44 -11.77
C TRP A 40 2.55 -1.22 -12.37
N LEU A 41 2.30 -0.06 -13.01
CA LEU A 41 0.97 0.27 -13.52
C LEU A 41 0.58 -0.61 -14.71
N VAL A 42 1.49 -0.82 -15.65
CA VAL A 42 1.22 -1.63 -16.86
C VAL A 42 0.78 -3.05 -16.48
N PRO A 43 1.52 -3.82 -15.66
CA PRO A 43 1.09 -5.16 -15.29
C PRO A 43 -0.13 -5.17 -14.34
N LEU A 44 -0.38 -4.11 -13.56
CA LEU A 44 -1.61 -3.95 -12.80
C LEU A 44 -2.82 -3.78 -13.72
N LEU A 45 -2.74 -2.92 -14.73
CA LEU A 45 -3.79 -2.72 -15.73
C LEU A 45 -4.07 -4.01 -16.51
N ALA A 46 -3.03 -4.75 -16.87
CA ALA A 46 -3.15 -6.05 -17.52
C ALA A 46 -3.73 -7.15 -16.61
N GLY A 47 -3.83 -6.91 -15.31
CA GLY A 47 -4.30 -7.89 -14.33
C GLY A 47 -3.31 -9.02 -14.05
N GLU A 48 -2.08 -8.89 -14.47
CA GLU A 48 -1.00 -9.87 -14.27
C GLU A 48 -0.58 -9.93 -12.81
N ILE A 49 -0.52 -8.75 -12.16
CA ILE A 49 -0.22 -8.61 -10.74
C ILE A 49 -1.40 -7.98 -9.99
N ARG A 50 -1.28 -7.95 -8.68
CA ARG A 50 -2.16 -7.21 -7.75
C ARG A 50 -1.30 -6.34 -6.84
N SER A 51 -1.96 -5.40 -6.20
CA SER A 51 -1.33 -4.47 -5.24
C SER A 51 -2.07 -4.45 -3.93
N CYS A 52 -1.46 -3.84 -2.93
CA CYS A 52 -2.11 -3.51 -1.67
C CYS A 52 -1.77 -2.07 -1.25
N PHE A 53 -2.59 -1.51 -0.36
CA PHE A 53 -2.37 -0.18 0.22
C PHE A 53 -2.11 -0.33 1.72
N ALA A 54 -0.88 -0.03 2.15
CA ALA A 54 -0.39 -0.23 3.51
C ALA A 54 -0.37 1.10 4.27
N MET A 55 -1.53 1.53 4.80
CA MET A 55 -1.66 2.80 5.52
C MET A 55 -1.96 2.59 7.00
N THR A 56 -3.03 1.86 7.31
CA THR A 56 -3.58 1.69 8.66
C THR A 56 -2.61 0.98 9.59
N GLU A 57 -2.51 1.45 10.83
CA GLU A 57 -1.62 0.92 11.87
C GLU A 57 -2.41 0.43 13.09
N PRO A 58 -1.98 -0.65 13.77
CA PRO A 58 -2.71 -1.20 14.91
C PRO A 58 -2.65 -0.35 16.18
N TRP A 59 -1.64 0.51 16.30
CA TRP A 59 -1.33 1.22 17.55
C TRP A 59 -1.77 2.69 17.58
N VAL A 60 -2.29 3.19 16.47
CA VAL A 60 -2.73 4.58 16.34
C VAL A 60 -4.10 4.69 15.69
N ALA A 61 -4.81 5.80 15.92
CA ALA A 61 -6.07 6.11 15.27
C ALA A 61 -5.83 6.54 13.82
N SER A 62 -5.56 5.55 12.94
CA SER A 62 -5.12 5.77 11.55
C SER A 62 -6.20 6.30 10.62
N SER A 63 -7.45 6.44 11.07
CA SER A 63 -8.50 7.16 10.35
C SER A 63 -8.17 8.65 10.18
N ASP A 64 -7.37 9.21 11.09
CA ASP A 64 -6.63 10.45 10.87
C ASP A 64 -5.22 10.06 10.39
N ALA A 65 -4.96 10.20 9.09
CA ALA A 65 -3.68 9.85 8.48
C ALA A 65 -2.48 10.58 9.10
N THR A 66 -2.71 11.71 9.77
CA THR A 66 -1.64 12.45 10.45
C THR A 66 -1.12 11.76 11.72
N ASN A 67 -1.82 10.72 12.20
CA ASN A 67 -1.39 9.90 13.34
C ASN A 67 -0.47 8.73 12.95
N ILE A 68 -0.26 8.48 11.66
CA ILE A 68 0.60 7.41 11.18
C ILE A 68 2.02 7.61 11.70
N GLN A 69 2.64 6.54 12.23
CA GLN A 69 3.95 6.55 12.88
C GLN A 69 5.01 5.73 12.15
N SER A 70 4.62 4.91 11.17
CA SER A 70 5.58 4.17 10.33
C SER A 70 6.60 5.12 9.71
N ARG A 71 7.85 4.69 9.61
CA ARG A 71 8.95 5.53 9.18
C ARG A 71 9.44 5.19 7.78
N ILE A 72 9.79 6.23 7.03
CA ILE A 72 10.46 6.18 5.73
C ILE A 72 11.69 7.07 5.87
N GLU A 73 12.80 6.51 6.31
CA GLU A 73 14.01 7.27 6.64
C GLU A 73 14.99 7.25 5.47
N ARG A 74 15.46 8.42 5.04
CA ARG A 74 16.40 8.51 3.93
C ARG A 74 17.79 8.08 4.35
N ASP A 75 18.42 7.21 3.56
CA ASP A 75 19.78 6.74 3.73
C ASP A 75 20.52 6.82 2.38
N GLY A 76 21.08 8.00 2.09
CA GLY A 76 21.76 8.31 0.84
C GLY A 76 20.81 8.27 -0.37
N ASP A 77 21.05 7.34 -1.28
CA ASP A 77 20.26 7.07 -2.49
C ASP A 77 19.14 6.03 -2.26
N HIS A 78 18.89 5.68 -0.99
CA HIS A 78 17.87 4.71 -0.58
C HIS A 78 16.96 5.30 0.50
N TYR A 79 15.87 4.59 0.76
CA TYR A 79 15.05 4.72 1.96
C TYR A 79 15.06 3.42 2.75
N VAL A 80 15.03 3.54 4.07
CA VAL A 80 14.81 2.44 4.99
C VAL A 80 13.40 2.58 5.57
N VAL A 81 12.59 1.55 5.38
CA VAL A 81 11.19 1.55 5.80
C VAL A 81 11.00 0.62 6.99
N ASN A 82 10.43 1.18 8.07
CA ASN A 82 10.02 0.45 9.27
C ASN A 82 8.55 0.73 9.54
N ALA A 83 7.71 -0.31 9.46
CA ALA A 83 6.26 -0.16 9.57
C ALA A 83 5.59 -1.42 10.12
N HIS A 84 4.52 -1.21 10.90
CA HIS A 84 3.59 -2.26 11.27
C HIS A 84 2.20 -1.86 10.79
N LYS A 85 1.73 -2.52 9.75
CA LYS A 85 0.46 -2.22 9.10
C LYS A 85 -0.53 -3.36 9.31
N TRP A 86 -1.81 -3.03 9.34
CA TRP A 86 -2.89 -3.99 9.38
C TRP A 86 -4.05 -3.58 8.47
N TRP A 87 -5.02 -4.46 8.32
CA TRP A 87 -6.13 -4.27 7.37
C TRP A 87 -5.63 -3.97 5.96
N THR A 88 -4.44 -4.47 5.62
CA THR A 88 -3.83 -4.31 4.30
C THR A 88 -4.54 -5.24 3.32
N SER A 89 -5.59 -4.71 2.68
CA SER A 89 -6.43 -5.47 1.76
C SER A 89 -5.64 -5.91 0.54
N GLY A 90 -5.83 -7.18 0.15
CA GLY A 90 -5.16 -7.76 -1.02
C GLY A 90 -3.76 -8.34 -0.76
N ALA A 91 -3.13 -8.03 0.38
CA ALA A 91 -1.77 -8.48 0.65
C ALA A 91 -1.61 -10.00 0.81
N LEU A 92 -2.69 -10.74 1.09
CA LEU A 92 -2.68 -12.20 1.14
C LEU A 92 -2.71 -12.86 -0.25
N SER A 93 -3.00 -12.10 -1.30
CA SER A 93 -3.02 -12.64 -2.65
C SER A 93 -1.61 -13.03 -3.10
N PRO A 94 -1.39 -14.22 -3.65
CA PRO A 94 -0.08 -14.61 -4.20
C PRO A 94 0.32 -13.76 -5.42
N ARG A 95 -0.65 -13.06 -6.02
CA ARG A 95 -0.43 -12.12 -7.12
C ARG A 95 -0.11 -10.70 -6.62
N CYS A 96 -0.24 -10.40 -5.33
CA CYS A 96 0.15 -9.10 -4.78
C CYS A 96 1.68 -8.96 -4.86
N LYS A 97 2.15 -8.05 -5.71
CA LYS A 97 3.58 -7.84 -5.97
C LYS A 97 4.10 -6.51 -5.44
N VAL A 98 3.22 -5.54 -5.21
CA VAL A 98 3.61 -4.22 -4.74
C VAL A 98 2.64 -3.70 -3.69
N ALA A 99 3.17 -3.05 -2.66
CA ALA A 99 2.43 -2.22 -1.73
C ALA A 99 2.73 -0.74 -1.98
N ILE A 100 1.69 0.11 -1.95
CA ILE A 100 1.87 1.54 -1.68
C ILE A 100 1.82 1.70 -0.17
N LEU A 101 2.95 2.08 0.43
CA LEU A 101 3.08 2.26 1.87
C LEU A 101 3.14 3.74 2.21
N MET A 102 2.30 4.18 3.16
CA MET A 102 2.34 5.52 3.72
C MET A 102 3.05 5.54 5.06
N GLY A 103 4.02 6.43 5.23
CA GLY A 103 4.80 6.59 6.45
C GLY A 103 5.35 8.00 6.61
N VAL A 104 5.90 8.31 7.78
CA VAL A 104 6.55 9.58 8.11
C VAL A 104 7.94 9.61 7.50
N SER A 105 8.20 10.60 6.65
CA SER A 105 9.53 10.87 6.09
C SER A 105 10.21 12.08 6.74
N ASP A 106 9.42 13.07 7.18
CA ASP A 106 9.93 14.23 7.90
C ASP A 106 9.02 14.59 9.09
N PRO A 107 9.40 14.20 10.32
CA PRO A 107 8.59 14.47 11.51
C PRO A 107 8.52 15.96 11.87
N GLU A 108 9.49 16.77 11.42
CA GLU A 108 9.57 18.20 11.74
C GLU A 108 8.79 19.08 10.74
N ALA A 109 8.37 18.53 9.62
CA ALA A 109 7.58 19.24 8.63
C ALA A 109 6.17 19.61 9.14
N ASP A 110 5.49 20.50 8.42
CA ASP A 110 4.09 20.80 8.67
C ASP A 110 3.22 19.55 8.67
N ARG A 111 2.18 19.50 9.50
CA ARG A 111 1.33 18.33 9.76
C ARG A 111 0.96 17.51 8.53
N HIS A 112 0.61 18.16 7.43
CA HIS A 112 0.18 17.49 6.20
C HIS A 112 1.33 17.23 5.21
N ARG A 113 2.56 17.54 5.59
CA ARG A 113 3.77 17.32 4.80
C ARG A 113 4.77 16.34 5.43
N ARG A 114 4.41 15.75 6.56
CA ARG A 114 5.25 14.76 7.27
C ARG A 114 5.31 13.42 6.57
N HIS A 115 4.29 13.09 5.79
CA HIS A 115 4.09 11.75 5.26
C HIS A 115 4.42 11.68 3.78
N SER A 116 5.02 10.57 3.40
CA SER A 116 5.31 10.19 2.03
C SER A 116 4.67 8.86 1.69
N MET A 117 4.52 8.59 0.40
CA MET A 117 4.15 7.27 -0.10
C MET A 117 5.33 6.68 -0.87
N ILE A 118 5.56 5.38 -0.65
CA ILE A 118 6.66 4.64 -1.28
C ILE A 118 6.17 3.30 -1.82
N LEU A 119 6.67 2.92 -2.98
CA LEU A 119 6.42 1.61 -3.58
C LEU A 119 7.32 0.57 -2.93
N VAL A 120 6.72 -0.48 -2.38
CA VAL A 120 7.42 -1.57 -1.71
C VAL A 120 7.13 -2.87 -2.44
N PRO A 121 8.10 -3.50 -3.13
CA PRO A 121 7.95 -4.86 -3.62
C PRO A 121 7.63 -5.82 -2.46
N MET A 122 6.61 -6.68 -2.63
CA MET A 122 6.16 -7.56 -1.55
C MET A 122 7.15 -8.69 -1.23
N ASP A 123 8.12 -8.93 -2.10
CA ASP A 123 9.22 -9.88 -1.93
C ASP A 123 10.53 -9.22 -1.46
N ALA A 124 10.51 -7.91 -1.19
CA ALA A 124 11.69 -7.22 -0.66
C ALA A 124 12.10 -7.80 0.71
N PRO A 125 13.42 -7.93 0.97
CA PRO A 125 13.90 -8.35 2.28
C PRO A 125 13.35 -7.47 3.41
N GLY A 126 12.84 -8.10 4.47
CA GLY A 126 12.22 -7.41 5.60
C GLY A 126 10.70 -7.25 5.50
N VAL A 127 10.08 -7.56 4.35
CA VAL A 127 8.62 -7.58 4.20
C VAL A 127 8.06 -8.91 4.68
N GLN A 128 7.08 -8.87 5.59
CA GLN A 128 6.43 -10.06 6.15
C GLN A 128 4.91 -9.88 6.16
N VAL A 129 4.20 -10.79 5.50
CA VAL A 129 2.75 -10.95 5.68
C VAL A 129 2.53 -11.90 6.85
N ARG A 130 2.08 -11.37 8.00
CA ARG A 130 2.03 -12.09 9.28
C ARG A 130 0.84 -13.03 9.37
N ARG A 131 -0.34 -12.51 9.09
CA ARG A 131 -1.60 -13.26 9.19
C ARG A 131 -2.74 -12.56 8.44
N GLY A 132 -3.76 -13.33 8.11
CA GLY A 132 -5.05 -12.81 7.71
C GLY A 132 -5.85 -12.29 8.89
N LEU A 133 -6.62 -11.23 8.65
CA LEU A 133 -7.56 -10.64 9.60
C LEU A 133 -8.98 -10.96 9.12
N THR A 134 -9.83 -11.43 10.03
CA THR A 134 -11.22 -11.79 9.71
C THR A 134 -12.16 -10.66 10.03
N VAL A 135 -13.21 -10.51 9.22
CA VAL A 135 -14.33 -9.59 9.48
C VAL A 135 -15.53 -10.41 9.90
N PHE A 136 -16.02 -10.21 11.13
CA PHE A 136 -17.09 -11.02 11.74
C PHE A 136 -16.83 -12.54 11.68
N GLY A 137 -15.56 -12.98 11.79
CA GLY A 137 -15.17 -14.37 11.73
C GLY A 137 -15.11 -14.96 10.32
N HIS A 138 -15.24 -14.15 9.28
CA HIS A 138 -15.17 -14.58 7.89
C HIS A 138 -13.91 -14.04 7.20
N ASP A 139 -13.26 -14.89 6.43
CA ASP A 139 -12.21 -14.51 5.48
C ASP A 139 -12.87 -13.95 4.22
N ALA A 140 -12.44 -12.76 3.80
CA ALA A 140 -12.98 -12.09 2.62
C ALA A 140 -11.99 -12.19 1.43
N GLY A 141 -12.17 -13.21 0.57
CA GLY A 141 -11.44 -13.33 -0.71
C GLY A 141 -9.92 -13.21 -0.57
N PRO A 142 -9.26 -12.21 -1.23
CA PRO A 142 -7.82 -12.00 -1.11
C PRO A 142 -7.39 -11.49 0.28
N GLY A 143 -8.35 -11.31 1.19
CA GLY A 143 -8.17 -11.06 2.61
C GLY A 143 -7.61 -9.69 2.96
N HIS A 144 -7.58 -9.45 4.28
CA HIS A 144 -6.93 -8.29 4.88
C HIS A 144 -5.78 -8.80 5.73
N ALA A 145 -4.58 -8.29 5.53
CA ALA A 145 -3.40 -8.78 6.22
C ALA A 145 -2.92 -7.84 7.32
N GLU A 146 -2.29 -8.43 8.31
CA GLU A 146 -1.31 -7.77 9.14
C GLU A 146 0.06 -7.94 8.49
N THR A 147 0.76 -6.82 8.24
CA THR A 147 2.03 -6.79 7.52
C THR A 147 3.09 -6.05 8.32
N LEU A 148 4.30 -6.58 8.34
CA LEU A 148 5.48 -5.94 8.92
C LEU A 148 6.48 -5.59 7.82
N PHE A 149 7.16 -4.47 8.02
CA PHE A 149 8.25 -3.98 7.21
C PHE A 149 9.39 -3.65 8.18
N GLU A 150 10.44 -4.46 8.19
CA GLU A 150 11.55 -4.36 9.12
C GLU A 150 12.83 -4.11 8.34
N ASP A 151 13.37 -2.89 8.49
CA ASP A 151 14.58 -2.41 7.79
C ASP A 151 14.55 -2.65 6.27
N VAL A 152 13.38 -2.46 5.67
CA VAL A 152 13.20 -2.66 4.22
C VAL A 152 13.92 -1.54 3.47
N ARG A 153 15.01 -1.89 2.78
CA ARG A 153 15.84 -0.96 2.04
C ARG A 153 15.39 -0.86 0.58
N LEU A 154 15.02 0.33 0.15
CA LEU A 154 14.45 0.60 -1.16
C LEU A 154 15.20 1.72 -1.87
N PRO A 155 15.37 1.68 -3.21
CA PRO A 155 15.91 2.81 -3.97
C PRO A 155 15.09 4.09 -3.77
N ALA A 156 15.74 5.24 -3.78
CA ALA A 156 15.06 6.53 -3.64
C ALA A 156 14.03 6.78 -4.76
N SER A 157 14.19 6.14 -5.90
CA SER A 157 13.25 6.17 -7.02
C SER A 157 11.88 5.53 -6.71
N ASN A 158 11.75 4.79 -5.61
CA ASN A 158 10.48 4.18 -5.21
C ASN A 158 9.52 5.16 -4.53
N ILE A 159 9.99 6.37 -4.12
CA ILE A 159 9.10 7.39 -3.57
C ILE A 159 8.14 7.91 -4.65
N ILE A 160 6.87 8.11 -4.30
CA ILE A 160 5.85 8.62 -5.25
C ILE A 160 5.75 10.13 -5.10
N ALA A 161 5.87 10.86 -6.18
CA ALA A 161 5.77 12.33 -6.28
C ALA A 161 6.71 13.13 -5.34
N GLY A 162 7.66 12.45 -4.66
CA GLY A 162 8.60 13.09 -3.74
C GLY A 162 8.18 13.07 -2.28
N GLU A 163 9.09 13.50 -1.40
CA GLU A 163 8.86 13.55 0.04
C GLU A 163 7.77 14.56 0.41
N GLY A 164 7.00 14.24 1.45
CA GLY A 164 5.94 15.09 1.98
C GLY A 164 4.66 15.14 1.15
N MET A 165 4.53 14.33 0.11
CA MET A 165 3.36 14.30 -0.77
C MET A 165 2.30 13.27 -0.35
N GLY A 166 2.60 12.41 0.64
CA GLY A 166 1.73 11.29 0.99
C GLY A 166 0.30 11.69 1.39
N PHE A 167 0.14 12.78 2.14
CA PHE A 167 -1.19 13.28 2.52
C PHE A 167 -1.96 13.83 1.29
N ALA A 168 -1.29 14.59 0.43
CA ALA A 168 -1.92 15.14 -0.78
C ALA A 168 -2.39 14.04 -1.73
N ILE A 169 -1.56 13.02 -1.95
CA ILE A 169 -1.90 11.85 -2.77
C ILE A 169 -3.11 11.09 -2.17
N ALA A 170 -3.16 10.93 -0.85
CA ALA A 170 -4.27 10.23 -0.19
C ALA A 170 -5.61 10.98 -0.27
N GLN A 171 -5.62 12.26 -0.64
CA GLN A 171 -6.82 13.10 -0.75
C GLN A 171 -7.24 13.35 -2.21
N ALA A 172 -6.42 13.00 -3.19
CA ALA A 172 -6.74 13.10 -4.61
C ALA A 172 -7.67 11.96 -5.03
#